data_2e42f610fb845eef291f6c3acec89047
#
_entry.id   2e42f610fb845eef291f6c3acec89047
#
_cell.length_a   1.000
_cell.length_b   1.000
_cell.length_c   1.000
_cell.angle_alpha   90.00
_cell.angle_beta   90.00
_cell.angle_gamma   90.00
#
_symmetry.space_group_name_H-M   'P 1'
#
loop_
_entity.id
_entity.type
_entity.pdbx_description
1 polymer ?
#
loop_
_entity_poly.entity_id
_entity_poly.type
_entity_poly.pdbx_seq_one_letter_code
_entity_poly.pdbx_strand_id
1 'polypeptide(L)'
;QRIGTSDPAEVERFVRGELEAKRPVFGFGHAVLRTEDPRASAQFALGEEICPDDEYFRIIRVLREIAPMVLSENPKISNPNANVDIASGTLLNFVGLQDAEYYTTFFGWARVAGIGAQIVDERTVMRGGKGIPIYRPKYIAEEQTLRHLE
;
A
#
# COMPACT_ATOMS: atom_id res chain seq x y z
N GLN A 1 -4.01 -8.66 14.01
CA GLN A 1 -4.28 -9.80 14.90
C GLN A 1 -3.04 -10.64 15.22
N ARG A 2 -2.04 -10.76 14.31
CA ARG A 2 -0.84 -11.60 14.54
C ARG A 2 0.16 -10.96 15.52
N ILE A 3 0.25 -9.64 15.59
CA ILE A 3 1.16 -8.93 16.49
C ILE A 3 0.62 -8.94 17.93
N GLY A 4 -0.66 -8.58 18.13
CA GLY A 4 -1.37 -8.67 19.40
C GLY A 4 -0.93 -7.67 20.49
N THR A 5 -0.05 -6.71 20.15
CA THR A 5 0.45 -5.72 21.09
C THR A 5 0.95 -4.48 20.36
N SER A 6 0.88 -3.33 21.02
CA SER A 6 1.47 -2.07 20.57
C SER A 6 2.82 -1.76 21.26
N ASP A 7 3.42 -2.74 21.92
CA ASP A 7 4.77 -2.58 22.47
C ASP A 7 5.81 -2.49 21.34
N PRO A 8 6.62 -1.41 21.28
CA PRO A 8 7.54 -1.20 20.16
C PRO A 8 8.55 -2.33 19.98
N ALA A 9 9.07 -2.91 21.06
CA ALA A 9 10.08 -3.98 20.99
C ALA A 9 9.47 -5.27 20.43
N GLU A 10 8.22 -5.58 20.79
CA GLU A 10 7.49 -6.73 20.27
C GLU A 10 7.13 -6.55 18.78
N VAL A 11 6.72 -5.33 18.39
CA VAL A 11 6.43 -4.98 17.01
C VAL A 11 7.70 -5.11 16.15
N GLU A 12 8.84 -4.61 16.62
CA GLU A 12 10.13 -4.76 15.93
C GLU A 12 10.51 -6.24 15.78
N ARG A 13 10.39 -7.01 16.86
CA ARG A 13 10.67 -8.46 16.83
C ARG A 13 9.78 -9.17 15.80
N PHE A 14 8.52 -8.82 15.74
CA PHE A 14 7.59 -9.36 14.73
C PHE A 14 8.05 -9.06 13.31
N VAL A 15 8.40 -7.78 13.01
CA VAL A 15 8.85 -7.38 11.66
C VAL A 15 10.13 -8.13 11.27
N ARG A 16 11.11 -8.22 12.16
CA ARG A 16 12.35 -8.97 11.93
C ARG A 16 12.07 -10.46 11.69
N GLY A 17 11.19 -11.06 12.46
CA GLY A 17 10.80 -12.47 12.29
C GLY A 17 10.09 -12.75 10.96
N GLU A 18 9.29 -11.81 10.44
CA GLU A 18 8.68 -11.95 9.11
C GLU A 18 9.77 -11.91 8.01
N LEU A 19 10.75 -11.00 8.12
CA LEU A 19 11.85 -10.91 7.17
C LEU A 19 12.76 -12.14 7.19
N GLU A 20 13.14 -12.64 8.36
CA GLU A 20 13.92 -13.87 8.52
C GLU A 20 13.22 -15.07 7.90
N ALA A 21 11.92 -15.14 8.08
CA ALA A 21 11.07 -16.18 7.49
C ALA A 21 10.75 -15.95 5.99
N LYS A 22 11.34 -14.91 5.37
CA LYS A 22 11.10 -14.50 3.98
C LYS A 22 9.62 -14.26 3.68
N ARG A 23 8.86 -13.78 4.64
CA ARG A 23 7.46 -13.40 4.47
C ARG A 23 7.34 -11.88 4.27
N PRO A 24 6.38 -11.42 3.46
CA PRO A 24 6.14 -10.00 3.28
C PRO A 24 5.56 -9.37 4.55
N VAL A 25 5.98 -8.15 4.85
CA VAL A 25 5.33 -7.29 5.85
C VAL A 25 4.27 -6.50 5.10
N PHE A 26 3.02 -6.93 5.24
CA PHE A 26 1.90 -6.29 4.54
C PHE A 26 1.67 -4.85 5.00
N GLY A 27 1.20 -3.99 4.10
CA GLY A 27 1.00 -2.57 4.37
C GLY A 27 2.24 -1.71 4.11
N PHE A 28 3.32 -2.29 3.57
CA PHE A 28 4.57 -1.60 3.25
C PHE A 28 5.04 -1.89 1.83
N GLY A 29 5.77 -0.93 1.27
CA GLY A 29 6.29 -1.03 -0.09
C GLY A 29 5.30 -0.57 -1.16
N HIS A 30 5.84 -0.20 -2.32
CA HIS A 30 5.05 0.18 -3.49
C HIS A 30 5.87 0.03 -4.76
N ALA A 31 5.24 -0.43 -5.84
CA ALA A 31 5.93 -0.63 -7.12
C ALA A 31 6.41 0.70 -7.74
N VAL A 32 5.66 1.79 -7.55
CA VAL A 32 5.91 3.10 -8.17
C VAL A 32 6.39 4.14 -7.16
N LEU A 33 5.68 4.31 -6.02
CA LEU A 33 6.03 5.32 -5.01
C LEU A 33 7.37 5.01 -4.36
N ARG A 34 8.12 6.07 -4.02
CA ARG A 34 9.40 6.02 -3.29
C ARG A 34 9.36 6.77 -1.97
N THR A 35 8.16 7.17 -1.55
CA THR A 35 7.82 7.82 -0.30
C THR A 35 6.62 7.12 0.31
N GLU A 36 6.20 7.53 1.51
CA GLU A 36 4.94 7.08 2.08
C GLU A 36 3.76 7.43 1.15
N ASP A 37 2.82 6.52 1.04
CA ASP A 37 1.61 6.72 0.26
C ASP A 37 0.74 7.81 0.90
N PRO A 38 0.39 8.91 0.19
CA PRO A 38 -0.43 9.98 0.75
C PRO A 38 -1.81 9.50 1.22
N ARG A 39 -2.30 8.39 0.68
CA ARG A 39 -3.56 7.76 1.13
C ARG A 39 -3.39 7.12 2.52
N ALA A 40 -2.22 6.54 2.81
CA ALA A 40 -1.92 6.04 4.15
C ALA A 40 -1.89 7.19 5.15
N SER A 41 -1.20 8.30 4.84
CA SER A 41 -1.17 9.49 5.69
C SER A 41 -2.57 10.04 5.99
N ALA A 42 -3.45 10.10 4.99
CA ALA A 42 -4.83 10.55 5.17
C ALA A 42 -5.65 9.59 6.06
N GLN A 43 -5.46 8.28 5.89
CA GLN A 43 -6.11 7.27 6.73
C GLN A 43 -5.62 7.33 8.19
N PHE A 44 -4.34 7.56 8.43
CA PHE A 44 -3.82 7.75 9.78
C PHE A 44 -4.39 9.01 10.43
N ALA A 45 -4.46 10.13 9.68
CA ALA A 45 -5.08 11.36 10.19
C ALA A 45 -6.54 11.13 10.61
N LEU A 46 -7.31 10.41 9.77
CA LEU A 46 -8.69 10.02 10.11
C LEU A 46 -8.73 9.11 11.35
N GLY A 47 -7.84 8.13 11.44
CA GLY A 47 -7.78 7.21 12.57
C GLY A 47 -7.47 7.91 13.89
N GLU A 48 -6.57 8.91 13.88
CA GLU A 48 -6.30 9.75 15.06
C GLU A 48 -7.54 10.54 15.51
N GLU A 49 -8.42 10.90 14.58
CA GLU A 49 -9.67 11.61 14.89
C GLU A 49 -10.76 10.69 15.46
N ILE A 50 -10.97 9.51 14.83
CA ILE A 50 -12.15 8.68 15.13
C ILE A 50 -11.87 7.51 16.08
N CYS A 51 -10.62 6.99 16.12
CA CYS A 51 -10.29 5.77 16.89
C CYS A 51 -8.88 5.77 17.51
N PRO A 52 -8.42 6.87 18.16
CA PRO A 52 -7.04 6.96 18.67
C PRO A 52 -6.70 5.88 19.71
N ASP A 53 -7.69 5.40 20.45
CA ASP A 53 -7.55 4.42 21.52
C ASP A 53 -7.87 2.98 21.08
N ASP A 54 -8.28 2.77 19.83
CA ASP A 54 -8.51 1.43 19.30
C ASP A 54 -7.23 0.59 19.34
N GLU A 55 -7.34 -0.66 19.79
CA GLU A 55 -6.19 -1.55 19.96
C GLU A 55 -5.44 -1.79 18.65
N TYR A 56 -6.18 -2.06 17.56
CA TYR A 56 -5.56 -2.31 16.26
C TYR A 56 -4.95 -1.04 15.68
N PHE A 57 -5.61 0.13 15.89
CA PHE A 57 -5.07 1.39 15.42
C PHE A 57 -3.76 1.74 16.14
N ARG A 58 -3.67 1.52 17.45
CA ARG A 58 -2.40 1.69 18.21
C ARG A 58 -1.29 0.79 17.68
N ILE A 59 -1.60 -0.46 17.35
CA ILE A 59 -0.62 -1.40 16.78
C ILE A 59 -0.09 -0.90 15.44
N ILE A 60 -0.97 -0.51 14.51
CA ILE A 60 -0.53 -0.06 13.17
C ILE A 60 0.20 1.29 13.21
N ARG A 61 -0.11 2.15 14.18
CA ARG A 61 0.62 3.39 14.44
C ARG A 61 2.07 3.14 14.79
N VAL A 62 2.32 2.24 15.74
CA VAL A 62 3.68 1.81 16.11
C VAL A 62 4.37 1.10 14.93
N LEU A 63 3.64 0.24 14.23
CA LEU A 63 4.16 -0.47 13.06
C LEU A 63 4.60 0.49 11.94
N ARG A 64 3.83 1.58 11.70
CA ARG A 64 4.17 2.63 10.73
C ARG A 64 5.53 3.28 10.99
N GLU A 65 5.90 3.42 12.27
CA GLU A 65 7.18 4.01 12.65
C GLU A 65 8.33 3.00 12.57
N ILE A 66 8.11 1.80 13.06
CA ILE A 66 9.17 0.79 13.23
C ILE A 66 9.48 0.06 11.93
N ALA A 67 8.46 -0.37 11.17
CA ALA A 67 8.70 -1.21 10.01
C ALA A 67 9.58 -0.55 8.94
N PRO A 68 9.44 0.75 8.60
CA PRO A 68 10.34 1.39 7.65
C PRO A 68 11.80 1.36 8.07
N MET A 69 12.11 1.49 9.36
CA MET A 69 13.47 1.44 9.88
C MET A 69 14.07 0.05 9.64
N VAL A 70 13.36 -0.99 10.05
CA VAL A 70 13.82 -2.38 9.88
C VAL A 70 13.91 -2.79 8.40
N LEU A 71 12.91 -2.41 7.59
CA LEU A 71 12.89 -2.71 6.15
C LEU A 71 14.03 -2.01 5.40
N SER A 72 14.41 -0.80 5.81
CA SER A 72 15.51 -0.03 5.21
C SER A 72 16.89 -0.66 5.39
N GLU A 73 17.07 -1.56 6.35
CA GLU A 73 18.31 -2.31 6.54
C GLU A 73 18.60 -3.24 5.34
N ASN A 74 17.56 -3.61 4.58
CA ASN A 74 17.72 -4.44 3.39
C ASN A 74 17.80 -3.57 2.11
N PRO A 75 18.99 -3.46 1.46
CA PRO A 75 19.18 -2.61 0.28
C PRO A 75 18.36 -3.04 -0.95
N LYS A 76 17.77 -4.23 -0.93
CA LYS A 76 16.87 -4.70 -2.00
C LYS A 76 15.46 -4.13 -1.91
N ILE A 77 15.10 -3.54 -0.77
CA ILE A 77 13.78 -2.93 -0.57
C ILE A 77 13.85 -1.48 -1.03
N SER A 78 13.29 -1.21 -2.19
CA SER A 78 13.34 0.12 -2.83
C SER A 78 12.39 1.15 -2.20
N ASN A 79 11.35 0.71 -1.52
CA ASN A 79 10.43 1.55 -0.76
C ASN A 79 10.00 0.82 0.52
N PRO A 80 10.52 1.20 1.69
CA PRO A 80 10.15 0.60 2.97
C PRO A 80 8.90 1.23 3.60
N ASN A 81 8.36 2.32 3.00
CA ASN A 81 7.32 3.12 3.62
C ASN A 81 5.93 2.48 3.54
N ALA A 82 5.04 2.97 4.41
CA ALA A 82 3.66 2.54 4.48
C ALA A 82 2.90 2.82 3.16
N ASN A 83 2.06 1.89 2.77
CA ASN A 83 1.14 2.01 1.65
C ASN A 83 -0.33 2.08 2.12
N VAL A 84 -1.26 2.22 1.18
CA VAL A 84 -2.69 2.39 1.46
C VAL A 84 -3.30 1.25 2.29
N ASP A 85 -2.74 0.06 2.24
CA ASP A 85 -3.35 -1.12 2.86
C ASP A 85 -3.09 -1.22 4.37
N ILE A 86 -2.13 -0.45 4.92
CA ILE A 86 -1.75 -0.54 6.34
C ILE A 86 -2.90 -0.19 7.28
N ALA A 87 -3.70 0.83 6.96
CA ALA A 87 -4.72 1.36 7.85
C ALA A 87 -6.15 1.05 7.41
N SER A 88 -6.38 0.78 6.11
CA SER A 88 -7.72 0.60 5.55
C SER A 88 -8.53 -0.49 6.27
N GLY A 89 -7.95 -1.66 6.51
CA GLY A 89 -8.62 -2.76 7.21
C GLY A 89 -8.93 -2.44 8.67
N THR A 90 -8.04 -1.74 9.35
CA THR A 90 -8.26 -1.33 10.74
C THR A 90 -9.41 -0.33 10.87
N LEU A 91 -9.46 0.68 10.00
CA LEU A 91 -10.54 1.66 10.00
C LEU A 91 -11.88 1.02 9.64
N LEU A 92 -11.93 0.14 8.65
CA LEU A 92 -13.15 -0.60 8.30
C LEU A 92 -13.63 -1.48 9.46
N ASN A 93 -12.71 -2.17 10.14
CA ASN A 93 -13.04 -2.97 11.32
C ASN A 93 -13.64 -2.10 12.45
N PHE A 94 -13.04 -0.93 12.71
CA PHE A 94 -13.50 0.00 13.74
C PHE A 94 -14.93 0.50 13.48
N VAL A 95 -15.27 0.80 12.22
CA VAL A 95 -16.64 1.23 11.87
C VAL A 95 -17.65 0.08 11.73
N GLY A 96 -17.25 -1.14 12.12
CA GLY A 96 -18.15 -2.29 12.22
C GLY A 96 -18.09 -3.27 11.05
N LEU A 97 -17.28 -3.02 10.02
CA LEU A 97 -17.07 -3.99 8.95
C LEU A 97 -15.97 -4.99 9.37
N GLN A 98 -16.39 -6.03 10.10
CA GLN A 98 -15.46 -6.99 10.69
C GLN A 98 -15.05 -8.14 9.75
N ASP A 99 -15.81 -8.35 8.69
CA ASP A 99 -15.54 -9.39 7.71
C ASP A 99 -14.50 -8.92 6.70
N ALA A 100 -13.26 -9.40 6.88
CA ALA A 100 -12.12 -9.01 6.06
C ALA A 100 -12.24 -9.43 4.58
N GLU A 101 -13.12 -10.36 4.24
CA GLU A 101 -13.33 -10.79 2.84
C GLU A 101 -13.89 -9.66 1.99
N TYR A 102 -14.61 -8.71 2.59
CA TYR A 102 -15.15 -7.54 1.89
C TYR A 102 -14.13 -6.41 1.69
N TYR A 103 -12.97 -6.40 2.35
CA TYR A 103 -12.03 -5.27 2.27
C TYR A 103 -11.54 -5.02 0.84
N THR A 104 -11.24 -6.08 0.10
CA THR A 104 -10.85 -5.95 -1.31
C THR A 104 -11.97 -5.41 -2.18
N THR A 105 -13.22 -5.80 -1.91
CA THR A 105 -14.40 -5.29 -2.61
C THR A 105 -14.58 -3.79 -2.36
N PHE A 106 -14.48 -3.34 -1.13
CA PHE A 106 -14.54 -1.91 -0.79
C PHE A 106 -13.41 -1.11 -1.42
N PHE A 107 -12.21 -1.66 -1.45
CA PHE A 107 -11.08 -1.04 -2.13
C PHE A 107 -11.34 -0.89 -3.64
N GLY A 108 -11.88 -1.91 -4.29
CA GLY A 108 -12.29 -1.86 -5.69
C GLY A 108 -13.41 -0.84 -5.92
N TRP A 109 -14.40 -0.80 -5.06
CA TRP A 109 -15.51 0.16 -5.13
C TRP A 109 -15.04 1.61 -5.00
N ALA A 110 -14.15 1.89 -4.06
CA ALA A 110 -13.57 3.23 -3.89
C ALA A 110 -12.85 3.74 -5.15
N ARG A 111 -12.32 2.84 -5.99
CA ARG A 111 -11.66 3.20 -7.26
C ARG A 111 -12.63 3.52 -8.40
N VAL A 112 -13.87 3.08 -8.34
CA VAL A 112 -14.82 3.19 -9.46
C VAL A 112 -15.04 4.64 -9.89
N ALA A 113 -15.13 5.57 -8.94
CA ALA A 113 -15.30 6.99 -9.24
C ALA A 113 -14.12 7.56 -10.03
N GLY A 114 -12.88 7.28 -9.57
CA GLY A 114 -11.67 7.77 -10.25
C GLY A 114 -11.47 7.12 -11.63
N ILE A 115 -11.68 5.82 -11.73
CA ILE A 115 -11.60 5.10 -13.01
C ILE A 115 -12.68 5.61 -13.97
N GLY A 116 -13.91 5.79 -13.48
CA GLY A 116 -15.01 6.35 -14.28
C GLY A 116 -14.70 7.74 -14.80
N ALA A 117 -14.17 8.62 -13.96
CA ALA A 117 -13.75 9.95 -14.36
C ALA A 117 -12.66 9.92 -15.44
N GLN A 118 -11.66 9.07 -15.30
CA GLN A 118 -10.63 8.89 -16.34
C GLN A 118 -11.21 8.40 -17.65
N ILE A 119 -12.11 7.41 -17.62
CA ILE A 119 -12.75 6.90 -18.84
C ILE A 119 -13.56 8.00 -19.52
N VAL A 120 -14.28 8.83 -18.77
CA VAL A 120 -15.03 9.96 -19.32
C VAL A 120 -14.08 10.96 -19.97
N ASP A 121 -13.02 11.38 -19.26
CA ASP A 121 -12.03 12.32 -19.80
C ASP A 121 -11.39 11.80 -21.09
N GLU A 122 -10.96 10.54 -21.10
CA GLU A 122 -10.39 9.89 -22.28
C GLU A 122 -11.34 9.85 -23.47
N ARG A 123 -12.62 9.63 -23.20
CA ARG A 123 -13.64 9.47 -24.26
C ARG A 123 -14.22 10.78 -24.76
N THR A 124 -14.18 11.85 -23.95
CA THR A 124 -14.84 13.11 -24.27
C THR A 124 -13.86 14.26 -24.53
N VAL A 125 -12.74 14.33 -23.79
CA VAL A 125 -11.80 15.43 -23.83
C VAL A 125 -10.53 15.07 -24.61
N MET A 126 -9.90 13.96 -24.26
CA MET A 126 -8.64 13.56 -24.85
C MET A 126 -8.77 13.37 -26.37
N ARG A 127 -7.89 14.05 -27.13
CA ARG A 127 -7.85 13.99 -28.59
C ARG A 127 -9.21 14.34 -29.26
N GLY A 128 -10.02 15.21 -28.63
CA GLY A 128 -11.33 15.58 -29.17
C GLY A 128 -12.33 14.43 -29.17
N GLY A 129 -12.32 13.60 -28.15
CA GLY A 129 -13.25 12.47 -28.01
C GLY A 129 -12.88 11.21 -28.79
N LYS A 130 -11.69 11.18 -29.41
CA LYS A 130 -11.21 9.99 -30.16
C LYS A 130 -10.68 8.87 -29.27
N GLY A 131 -10.67 9.09 -27.95
CA GLY A 131 -10.15 8.13 -26.97
C GLY A 131 -8.63 8.00 -26.98
N ILE A 132 -8.13 7.03 -26.23
CA ILE A 132 -6.70 6.78 -26.12
C ILE A 132 -6.17 6.15 -27.41
N PRO A 133 -5.03 6.62 -27.93
CA PRO A 133 -4.36 5.91 -29.02
C PRO A 133 -3.79 4.59 -28.51
N ILE A 134 -3.77 3.58 -29.36
CA ILE A 134 -3.05 2.35 -29.07
C ILE A 134 -1.55 2.66 -29.16
N TYR A 135 -0.88 2.71 -28.00
CA TYR A 135 0.57 2.77 -27.94
C TYR A 135 1.13 1.36 -27.95
N ARG A 136 2.02 1.11 -28.87
CA ARG A 136 2.88 -0.08 -28.81
C ARG A 136 4.23 0.38 -28.26
N PRO A 137 4.53 0.13 -26.99
CA PRO A 137 5.83 0.50 -26.43
C PRO A 137 6.93 -0.24 -27.19
N LYS A 138 7.97 0.50 -27.58
CA LYS A 138 9.20 -0.11 -28.07
C LYS A 138 10.10 -0.29 -26.86
N TYR A 139 10.36 -1.53 -26.50
CA TYR A 139 11.38 -1.85 -25.53
C TYR A 139 12.73 -1.78 -26.21
N ILE A 140 13.54 -0.81 -25.82
CA ILE A 140 14.94 -0.71 -26.23
C ILE A 140 15.73 -1.31 -25.09
N ALA A 141 16.21 -2.54 -25.25
CA ALA A 141 17.12 -3.17 -24.31
C ALA A 141 18.54 -3.05 -24.90
N GLU A 142 19.49 -2.71 -24.05
CA GLU A 142 20.91 -2.81 -24.43
C GLU A 142 21.26 -4.28 -24.63
N GLU A 143 22.20 -4.55 -25.56
CA GLU A 143 22.60 -5.91 -25.95
C GLU A 143 23.03 -6.80 -24.76
N GLN A 144 23.52 -6.19 -23.69
CA GLN A 144 23.89 -6.88 -22.45
C GLN A 144 22.66 -7.38 -21.65
N THR A 145 21.50 -6.77 -21.81
CA THR A 145 20.27 -7.17 -21.11
C THR A 145 19.64 -8.40 -21.77
N LEU A 146 19.82 -8.56 -23.07
CA LEU A 146 19.30 -9.71 -23.82
C LEU A 146 20.00 -11.02 -23.51
N ARG A 147 21.30 -10.97 -23.11
CA ARG A 147 22.08 -12.17 -22.80
C ARG A 147 21.70 -12.87 -21.50
N HIS A 148 20.89 -12.25 -20.67
CA HIS A 148 20.41 -12.83 -19.41
C HIS A 148 19.01 -13.43 -19.50
N LEU A 149 18.38 -13.43 -20.67
CA LEU A 149 17.05 -13.94 -20.91
C LEU A 149 17.06 -15.23 -21.76
N GLU A 150 18.21 -15.69 -22.18
CA GLU A 150 18.44 -17.00 -22.80
C GLU A 150 18.92 -18.01 -21.74
#